data_9f97b8e11f5da1f521393c578e92f808
#
_entry.id   9f97b8e11f5da1f521393c578e92f808
#
_cell.length_a   1.000
_cell.length_b   1.000
_cell.length_c   1.000
_cell.angle_alpha   90.00
_cell.angle_beta   90.00
_cell.angle_gamma   90.00
#
_symmetry.space_group_name_H-M   'P 1'
#
loop_
_entity.id
_entity.type
_entity.pdbx_description
1 polymer ?
#
loop_
_entity_poly.entity_id
_entity_poly.type
_entity_poly.pdbx_seq_one_letter_code
_entity_poly.pdbx_strand_id
1 'polypeptide(L)'
;MRPPWRVPPLLRQRVFRDYWSAQSISMLGDQVSALALPLVGVLTLHASPAEMGVLTALVWAPNLVFAVHAGALTDRLGRRRRVMIASDLGRAVLLVSVPVAAWMDVLTMAQLYAVAFAVGTLSVFFNVSDATLFMCVVERDEFMAANSLVYGSRAATFMAGPSLGGIITQVVTAPAALLVDAVSFLASATFLGRIAPAEPPPQPPEPGHVTAGVRYVRGSPIVFYELASCAMVNFFNFAYFAIFLLYATRELHVRAGTLGVILGAAAVGSLMGAAVTGRIANRIGVGPAFCLGIVLFPAPLILVPLAGGPHALVLALLFLAEFGSGVGVMILDITAGSINASVVPGRLRARVAGAFSIVNYGVRPLGALAAGGGGVGDRHPRHALDRNDQRGAERALARALAAAAPADAARRADRGPAARYGAGARGRRTVNRLPSPTVLVASTVPPMAPTRPWTM
;
A
#
# COMPACT_ATOMS: atom_id res chain seq x y z
N MET A 1 9.42 -0.40 39.85
CA MET A 1 9.21 -0.88 38.47
C MET A 1 7.71 -1.03 38.27
N ARG A 2 7.12 -0.26 37.33
CA ARG A 2 5.69 -0.40 37.00
C ARG A 2 5.57 -1.57 36.03
N PRO A 3 4.55 -2.46 36.12
CA PRO A 3 4.42 -3.63 35.28
C PRO A 3 4.25 -3.18 33.82
N PRO A 4 4.91 -3.86 32.85
CA PRO A 4 4.97 -3.45 31.42
C PRO A 4 3.65 -3.55 30.65
N TRP A 5 2.57 -4.08 31.25
CA TRP A 5 1.30 -4.39 30.57
C TRP A 5 0.15 -3.45 30.92
N ARG A 6 0.40 -2.17 31.19
CA ARG A 6 -0.71 -1.22 31.36
C ARG A 6 -1.32 -0.91 30.02
N VAL A 7 -2.62 -1.22 29.87
CA VAL A 7 -3.43 -0.78 28.73
C VAL A 7 -3.21 0.72 28.51
N PRO A 8 -2.82 1.14 27.30
CA PRO A 8 -2.62 2.55 26.97
C PRO A 8 -3.82 3.40 27.43
N PRO A 9 -3.61 4.58 27.98
CA PRO A 9 -4.70 5.43 28.52
C PRO A 9 -5.82 5.67 27.49
N LEU A 10 -5.49 5.89 26.23
CA LEU A 10 -6.41 6.06 25.12
C LEU A 10 -7.39 4.89 24.93
N LEU A 11 -6.94 3.65 25.13
CA LEU A 11 -7.82 2.48 25.01
C LEU A 11 -8.82 2.35 26.18
N ARG A 12 -8.71 3.18 27.21
CA ARG A 12 -9.72 3.31 28.27
C ARG A 12 -10.87 4.22 27.86
N GLN A 13 -10.64 5.13 26.93
CA GLN A 13 -11.68 5.97 26.33
C GLN A 13 -12.53 5.11 25.38
N ARG A 14 -13.83 4.97 25.72
CA ARG A 14 -14.74 4.08 24.99
C ARG A 14 -14.80 4.42 23.48
N VAL A 15 -14.89 5.71 23.15
CA VAL A 15 -15.04 6.16 21.76
C VAL A 15 -13.79 5.80 20.94
N PHE A 16 -12.60 6.07 21.45
CA PHE A 16 -11.36 5.71 20.76
C PHE A 16 -11.15 4.21 20.69
N ARG A 17 -11.43 3.47 21.77
CA ARG A 17 -11.30 2.01 21.77
C ARG A 17 -12.19 1.35 20.74
N ASP A 18 -13.48 1.75 20.66
CA ASP A 18 -14.43 1.19 19.72
C ASP A 18 -14.02 1.55 18.27
N TYR A 19 -13.56 2.78 18.01
CA TYR A 19 -12.97 3.19 16.74
C TYR A 19 -11.73 2.35 16.37
N TRP A 20 -10.77 2.25 17.27
CA TRP A 20 -9.54 1.48 17.06
C TRP A 20 -9.82 -0.01 16.85
N SER A 21 -10.78 -0.58 17.57
CA SER A 21 -11.20 -1.98 17.39
C SER A 21 -11.83 -2.19 16.01
N ALA A 22 -12.72 -1.29 15.57
CA ALA A 22 -13.31 -1.32 14.24
C ALA A 22 -12.21 -1.35 13.15
N GLN A 23 -11.26 -0.43 13.21
CA GLN A 23 -10.16 -0.33 12.27
C GLN A 23 -9.26 -1.57 12.27
N SER A 24 -8.85 -2.02 13.46
CA SER A 24 -7.93 -3.16 13.58
C SER A 24 -8.54 -4.46 13.07
N ILE A 25 -9.82 -4.69 13.35
CA ILE A 25 -10.53 -5.89 12.90
C ILE A 25 -10.74 -5.84 11.37
N SER A 26 -11.17 -4.69 10.84
CA SER A 26 -11.35 -4.50 9.40
C SER A 26 -10.03 -4.68 8.64
N MET A 27 -8.94 -4.07 9.10
CA MET A 27 -7.62 -4.22 8.49
C MET A 27 -7.14 -5.68 8.44
N LEU A 28 -7.45 -6.47 9.47
CA LEU A 28 -7.09 -7.89 9.50
C LEU A 28 -7.91 -8.69 8.48
N GLY A 29 -9.20 -8.43 8.40
CA GLY A 29 -10.08 -9.04 7.39
C GLY A 29 -9.66 -8.68 5.97
N ASP A 30 -9.37 -7.41 5.70
CA ASP A 30 -8.87 -6.93 4.41
C ASP A 30 -7.65 -7.73 3.92
N GLN A 31 -6.73 -8.15 4.81
CA GLN A 31 -5.59 -8.97 4.44
C GLN A 31 -5.98 -10.40 4.03
N VAL A 32 -7.03 -10.94 4.65
CA VAL A 32 -7.57 -12.25 4.24
C VAL A 32 -8.15 -12.15 2.83
N SER A 33 -8.98 -11.14 2.57
CA SER A 33 -9.58 -10.92 1.24
C SER A 33 -8.54 -10.56 0.17
N ALA A 34 -7.49 -9.81 0.51
CA ALA A 34 -6.40 -9.48 -0.41
C ALA A 34 -5.73 -10.72 -1.01
N LEU A 35 -5.69 -11.82 -0.26
CA LEU A 35 -5.16 -13.11 -0.74
C LEU A 35 -6.28 -14.03 -1.25
N ALA A 36 -7.41 -14.12 -0.53
CA ALA A 36 -8.49 -15.03 -0.87
C ALA A 36 -9.17 -14.70 -2.21
N LEU A 37 -9.45 -13.41 -2.49
CA LEU A 37 -10.14 -13.00 -3.70
C LEU A 37 -9.40 -13.39 -5.00
N PRO A 38 -8.09 -13.09 -5.15
CA PRO A 38 -7.33 -13.62 -6.28
C PRO A 38 -7.27 -15.15 -6.31
N LEU A 39 -7.16 -15.82 -5.15
CA LEU A 39 -7.14 -17.28 -5.08
C LEU A 39 -8.48 -17.92 -5.49
N VAL A 40 -9.60 -17.26 -5.29
CA VAL A 40 -10.90 -17.68 -5.88
C VAL A 40 -10.79 -17.72 -7.40
N GLY A 41 -10.24 -16.67 -8.01
CA GLY A 41 -10.01 -16.65 -9.46
C GLY A 41 -9.12 -17.80 -9.93
N VAL A 42 -8.01 -18.04 -9.24
CA VAL A 42 -7.03 -19.05 -9.65
C VAL A 42 -7.47 -20.48 -9.37
N LEU A 43 -7.98 -20.76 -8.15
CA LEU A 43 -8.22 -22.13 -7.68
C LEU A 43 -9.66 -22.61 -7.99
N THR A 44 -10.65 -21.69 -7.96
CA THR A 44 -12.06 -22.05 -8.14
C THR A 44 -12.51 -21.83 -9.59
N LEU A 45 -12.14 -20.69 -10.19
CA LEU A 45 -12.58 -20.31 -11.53
C LEU A 45 -11.56 -20.65 -12.62
N HIS A 46 -10.38 -21.14 -12.25
CA HIS A 46 -9.29 -21.46 -13.18
C HIS A 46 -8.94 -20.33 -14.14
N ALA A 47 -8.93 -19.09 -13.62
CA ALA A 47 -8.73 -17.86 -14.36
C ALA A 47 -7.44 -17.85 -15.17
N SER A 48 -7.49 -17.34 -16.39
CA SER A 48 -6.33 -17.10 -17.24
C SER A 48 -5.46 -15.93 -16.71
N PRO A 49 -4.21 -15.75 -17.18
CA PRO A 49 -3.39 -14.59 -16.85
C PRO A 49 -4.06 -13.26 -17.18
N ALA A 50 -4.79 -13.19 -18.30
CA ALA A 50 -5.55 -12.01 -18.70
C ALA A 50 -6.66 -11.68 -17.69
N GLU A 51 -7.42 -12.68 -17.27
CA GLU A 51 -8.49 -12.52 -16.28
C GLU A 51 -7.94 -12.09 -14.91
N MET A 52 -6.78 -12.62 -14.50
CA MET A 52 -6.10 -12.18 -13.27
C MET A 52 -5.59 -10.75 -13.37
N GLY A 53 -5.08 -10.33 -14.53
CA GLY A 53 -4.70 -8.95 -14.79
C GLY A 53 -5.88 -7.98 -14.66
N VAL A 54 -7.04 -8.34 -15.25
CA VAL A 54 -8.28 -7.57 -15.13
C VAL A 54 -8.77 -7.54 -13.69
N LEU A 55 -8.77 -8.67 -12.98
CA LEU A 55 -9.18 -8.73 -11.57
C LEU A 55 -8.34 -7.80 -10.70
N THR A 56 -7.01 -7.89 -10.82
CA THR A 56 -6.09 -7.05 -10.07
C THR A 56 -6.28 -5.56 -10.42
N ALA A 57 -6.50 -5.25 -11.69
CA ALA A 57 -6.78 -3.88 -12.12
C ALA A 57 -8.07 -3.34 -11.51
N LEU A 58 -9.14 -4.14 -11.45
CA LEU A 58 -10.44 -3.74 -10.92
C LEU A 58 -10.43 -3.52 -9.40
N VAL A 59 -9.58 -4.21 -8.66
CA VAL A 59 -9.37 -3.93 -7.22
C VAL A 59 -8.84 -2.51 -6.99
N TRP A 60 -7.94 -2.01 -7.86
CA TRP A 60 -7.28 -0.72 -7.68
C TRP A 60 -7.88 0.42 -8.49
N ALA A 61 -8.60 0.13 -9.58
CA ALA A 61 -9.23 1.14 -10.45
C ALA A 61 -10.15 2.12 -9.70
N PRO A 62 -10.93 1.73 -8.68
CA PRO A 62 -11.75 2.65 -7.93
C PRO A 62 -10.96 3.79 -7.26
N ASN A 63 -9.72 3.54 -6.84
CA ASN A 63 -8.88 4.59 -6.27
C ASN A 63 -8.57 5.69 -7.30
N LEU A 64 -8.34 5.32 -8.56
CA LEU A 64 -8.09 6.29 -9.63
C LEU A 64 -9.36 7.09 -9.96
N VAL A 65 -10.50 6.41 -10.03
CA VAL A 65 -11.77 7.01 -10.50
C VAL A 65 -12.43 7.84 -9.40
N PHE A 66 -12.46 7.34 -8.18
CA PHE A 66 -13.32 7.89 -7.13
C PHE A 66 -12.58 8.63 -6.01
N ALA A 67 -11.24 8.53 -5.87
CA ALA A 67 -10.56 9.12 -4.71
C ALA A 67 -10.84 10.63 -4.54
N VAL A 68 -10.81 11.40 -5.63
CA VAL A 68 -11.11 12.84 -5.60
C VAL A 68 -12.59 13.10 -5.36
N HIS A 69 -13.47 12.35 -6.00
CA HIS A 69 -14.92 12.51 -5.89
C HIS A 69 -15.45 12.05 -4.54
N ALA A 70 -14.86 11.01 -3.97
CA ALA A 70 -15.22 10.49 -2.65
C ALA A 70 -14.98 11.53 -1.56
N GLY A 71 -13.86 12.28 -1.63
CA GLY A 71 -13.59 13.39 -0.72
C GLY A 71 -14.69 14.45 -0.77
N ALA A 72 -14.97 14.97 -1.97
CA ALA A 72 -15.98 15.99 -2.18
C ALA A 72 -17.40 15.53 -1.75
N LEU A 73 -17.75 14.27 -2.03
CA LEU A 73 -19.05 13.73 -1.64
C LEU A 73 -19.15 13.54 -0.13
N THR A 74 -18.10 13.01 0.51
CA THR A 74 -18.06 12.78 1.96
C THR A 74 -18.15 14.11 2.73
N ASP A 75 -17.47 15.15 2.25
CA ASP A 75 -17.53 16.50 2.85
C ASP A 75 -18.91 17.13 2.72
N ARG A 76 -19.58 16.92 1.57
CA ARG A 76 -20.97 17.37 1.36
C ARG A 76 -21.98 16.65 2.25
N LEU A 77 -21.79 15.34 2.47
CA LEU A 77 -22.69 14.54 3.30
C LEU A 77 -22.56 14.87 4.79
N GLY A 78 -21.36 15.26 5.26
CA GLY A 78 -21.07 15.60 6.66
C GLY A 78 -21.40 14.50 7.67
N ARG A 79 -21.56 13.26 7.22
CA ARG A 79 -21.97 12.09 8.03
C ARG A 79 -20.97 10.93 7.83
N ARG A 80 -19.70 11.18 8.13
CA ARG A 80 -18.57 10.32 7.83
C ARG A 80 -18.72 8.93 8.45
N ARG A 81 -19.13 8.86 9.71
CA ARG A 81 -19.41 7.60 10.40
C ARG A 81 -20.45 6.74 9.66
N ARG A 82 -21.54 7.36 9.17
CA ARG A 82 -22.56 6.63 8.43
C ARG A 82 -22.06 6.12 7.10
N VAL A 83 -21.21 6.88 6.41
CA VAL A 83 -20.57 6.44 5.17
C VAL A 83 -19.68 5.23 5.44
N MET A 84 -18.88 5.22 6.52
CA MET A 84 -18.05 4.08 6.89
C MET A 84 -18.89 2.85 7.20
N ILE A 85 -19.96 2.98 8.01
CA ILE A 85 -20.87 1.87 8.33
C ILE A 85 -21.53 1.32 7.06
N ALA A 86 -22.04 2.19 6.17
CA ALA A 86 -22.66 1.77 4.92
C ALA A 86 -21.67 1.06 3.99
N SER A 87 -20.41 1.54 3.96
CA SER A 87 -19.32 0.90 3.20
C SER A 87 -19.00 -0.48 3.75
N ASP A 88 -18.90 -0.64 5.07
CA ASP A 88 -18.65 -1.95 5.70
C ASP A 88 -19.77 -2.93 5.42
N LEU A 89 -21.04 -2.52 5.61
CA LEU A 89 -22.19 -3.37 5.32
C LEU A 89 -22.26 -3.77 3.85
N GLY A 90 -21.99 -2.81 2.94
CA GLY A 90 -21.94 -3.08 1.51
C GLY A 90 -20.84 -4.06 1.14
N ARG A 91 -19.61 -3.88 1.70
CA ARG A 91 -18.49 -4.80 1.49
C ARG A 91 -18.82 -6.20 2.03
N ALA A 92 -19.41 -6.30 3.21
CA ALA A 92 -19.83 -7.57 3.79
C ALA A 92 -20.81 -8.33 2.89
N VAL A 93 -21.87 -7.67 2.39
CA VAL A 93 -22.86 -8.27 1.48
C VAL A 93 -22.20 -8.74 0.18
N LEU A 94 -21.33 -7.90 -0.41
CA LEU A 94 -20.63 -8.24 -1.65
C LEU A 94 -19.71 -9.45 -1.46
N LEU A 95 -18.93 -9.51 -0.36
CA LEU A 95 -18.05 -10.64 -0.10
C LEU A 95 -18.82 -11.92 0.19
N VAL A 96 -19.94 -11.85 0.91
CA VAL A 96 -20.82 -13.03 1.15
C VAL A 96 -21.41 -13.58 -0.15
N SER A 97 -21.66 -12.73 -1.16
CA SER A 97 -22.19 -13.18 -2.44
C SER A 97 -21.30 -14.18 -3.17
N VAL A 98 -19.97 -14.11 -2.95
CA VAL A 98 -18.98 -14.99 -3.63
C VAL A 98 -19.07 -16.44 -3.13
N PRO A 99 -18.97 -16.77 -1.82
CA PRO A 99 -19.11 -18.14 -1.35
C PRO A 99 -20.51 -18.69 -1.57
N VAL A 100 -21.56 -17.86 -1.50
CA VAL A 100 -22.93 -18.28 -1.82
C VAL A 100 -23.04 -18.72 -3.28
N ALA A 101 -22.53 -17.91 -4.23
CA ALA A 101 -22.53 -18.28 -5.64
C ALA A 101 -21.65 -19.50 -5.93
N ALA A 102 -20.51 -19.63 -5.23
CA ALA A 102 -19.65 -20.81 -5.35
C ALA A 102 -20.34 -22.08 -4.83
N TRP A 103 -21.09 -21.98 -3.74
CA TRP A 103 -21.85 -23.09 -3.18
C TRP A 103 -23.01 -23.52 -4.11
N MET A 104 -23.58 -22.56 -4.85
CA MET A 104 -24.64 -22.82 -5.84
C MET A 104 -24.09 -23.23 -7.22
N ASP A 105 -22.76 -23.35 -7.39
CA ASP A 105 -22.07 -23.64 -8.66
C ASP A 105 -22.38 -22.62 -9.79
N VAL A 106 -22.74 -21.38 -9.44
CA VAL A 106 -23.04 -20.31 -10.39
C VAL A 106 -22.00 -19.17 -10.38
N LEU A 107 -20.90 -19.33 -9.63
CA LEU A 107 -19.86 -18.32 -9.55
C LEU A 107 -19.16 -18.13 -10.90
N THR A 108 -19.03 -16.87 -11.33
CA THR A 108 -18.38 -16.50 -12.59
C THR A 108 -17.28 -15.44 -12.38
N MET A 109 -16.34 -15.34 -13.34
CA MET A 109 -15.34 -14.25 -13.34
C MET A 109 -15.99 -12.87 -13.42
N ALA A 110 -17.10 -12.72 -14.15
CA ALA A 110 -17.85 -11.46 -14.24
C ALA A 110 -18.36 -11.00 -12.86
N GLN A 111 -18.90 -11.93 -12.06
CA GLN A 111 -19.31 -11.63 -10.68
C GLN A 111 -18.09 -11.23 -9.82
N LEU A 112 -16.98 -11.96 -9.94
CA LEU A 112 -15.77 -11.67 -9.17
C LEU A 112 -15.22 -10.28 -9.52
N TYR A 113 -15.25 -9.87 -10.80
CA TYR A 113 -14.91 -8.53 -11.25
C TYR A 113 -15.82 -7.45 -10.66
N ALA A 114 -17.13 -7.68 -10.69
CA ALA A 114 -18.09 -6.75 -10.13
C ALA A 114 -17.90 -6.58 -8.62
N VAL A 115 -17.67 -7.68 -7.89
CA VAL A 115 -17.40 -7.66 -6.45
C VAL A 115 -16.08 -6.93 -6.17
N ALA A 116 -14.99 -7.24 -6.89
CA ALA A 116 -13.69 -6.60 -6.71
C ALA A 116 -13.79 -5.07 -6.90
N PHE A 117 -14.44 -4.62 -7.97
CA PHE A 117 -14.63 -3.20 -8.25
C PHE A 117 -15.53 -2.52 -7.21
N ALA A 118 -16.63 -3.13 -6.83
CA ALA A 118 -17.58 -2.57 -5.86
C ALA A 118 -16.97 -2.51 -4.45
N VAL A 119 -16.28 -3.57 -3.99
CA VAL A 119 -15.56 -3.59 -2.71
C VAL A 119 -14.46 -2.53 -2.72
N GLY A 120 -13.67 -2.43 -3.80
CA GLY A 120 -12.67 -1.37 -3.97
C GLY A 120 -13.27 0.03 -3.90
N THR A 121 -14.43 0.25 -4.53
CA THR A 121 -15.15 1.55 -4.49
C THR A 121 -15.58 1.89 -3.06
N LEU A 122 -16.21 0.97 -2.36
CA LEU A 122 -16.64 1.18 -0.98
C LEU A 122 -15.44 1.40 -0.04
N SER A 123 -14.31 0.73 -0.31
CA SER A 123 -13.05 0.95 0.44
C SER A 123 -12.48 2.36 0.25
N VAL A 124 -12.62 2.95 -0.95
CA VAL A 124 -12.24 4.36 -1.16
C VAL A 124 -13.08 5.30 -0.30
N PHE A 125 -14.40 5.13 -0.27
CA PHE A 125 -15.29 5.96 0.57
C PHE A 125 -15.03 5.76 2.06
N PHE A 126 -14.76 4.52 2.47
CA PHE A 126 -14.38 4.20 3.85
C PHE A 126 -13.11 4.94 4.25
N ASN A 127 -12.01 4.79 3.48
CA ASN A 127 -10.70 5.36 3.79
C ASN A 127 -10.71 6.89 3.82
N VAL A 128 -11.43 7.53 2.91
CA VAL A 128 -11.59 9.00 2.88
C VAL A 128 -12.36 9.49 4.12
N SER A 129 -13.43 8.77 4.50
CA SER A 129 -14.23 9.10 5.68
C SER A 129 -13.45 8.86 6.98
N ASP A 130 -12.65 7.80 7.03
CA ASP A 130 -11.82 7.42 8.16
C ASP A 130 -10.80 8.49 8.52
N ALA A 131 -10.05 9.01 7.53
CA ALA A 131 -9.05 10.05 7.76
C ALA A 131 -9.61 11.29 8.45
N THR A 132 -10.87 11.63 8.20
CA THR A 132 -11.55 12.77 8.83
C THR A 132 -12.21 12.40 10.15
N LEU A 133 -12.80 11.21 10.25
CA LEU A 133 -13.42 10.72 11.49
C LEU A 133 -12.39 10.56 12.60
N PHE A 134 -11.19 10.11 12.27
CA PHE A 134 -10.07 10.02 13.23
C PHE A 134 -9.84 11.34 13.95
N MET A 135 -9.84 12.47 13.23
CA MET A 135 -9.65 13.79 13.80
C MET A 135 -10.82 14.25 14.71
N CYS A 136 -12.00 13.62 14.57
CA CYS A 136 -13.18 13.89 15.41
C CYS A 136 -13.22 13.01 16.68
N VAL A 137 -12.50 11.91 16.68
CA VAL A 137 -12.48 10.92 17.76
C VAL A 137 -11.34 11.16 18.74
N VAL A 138 -10.24 11.81 18.29
CA VAL A 138 -9.00 11.97 19.05
C VAL A 138 -8.78 13.44 19.36
N GLU A 139 -8.41 13.77 20.61
CA GLU A 139 -7.99 15.11 21.00
C GLU A 139 -6.61 15.46 20.44
N ARG A 140 -6.34 16.76 20.21
CA ARG A 140 -5.10 17.19 19.51
C ARG A 140 -3.82 16.80 20.22
N ASP A 141 -3.78 16.81 21.52
CA ASP A 141 -2.65 16.41 22.37
C ASP A 141 -2.43 14.90 22.39
N GLU A 142 -3.44 14.11 22.08
CA GLU A 142 -3.41 12.65 22.01
C GLU A 142 -3.09 12.09 20.60
N PHE A 143 -3.06 12.93 19.56
CA PHE A 143 -2.85 12.49 18.17
C PHE A 143 -1.62 11.61 17.97
N MET A 144 -0.50 11.91 18.63
CA MET A 144 0.71 11.11 18.47
C MET A 144 0.53 9.71 19.05
N ALA A 145 -0.09 9.58 20.22
CA ALA A 145 -0.34 8.30 20.86
C ALA A 145 -1.38 7.47 20.08
N ALA A 146 -2.45 8.13 19.61
CA ALA A 146 -3.49 7.51 18.79
C ALA A 146 -2.93 6.97 17.46
N ASN A 147 -2.17 7.80 16.73
CA ASN A 147 -1.50 7.37 15.51
C ASN A 147 -0.55 6.20 15.75
N SER A 148 0.20 6.21 16.86
CA SER A 148 1.11 5.11 17.20
C SER A 148 0.36 3.79 17.38
N LEU A 149 -0.83 3.80 17.98
CA LEU A 149 -1.68 2.61 18.13
C LEU A 149 -2.24 2.14 16.78
N VAL A 150 -2.78 3.06 15.96
CA VAL A 150 -3.35 2.71 14.65
C VAL A 150 -2.25 2.19 13.71
N TYR A 151 -1.11 2.88 13.61
CA TYR A 151 0.00 2.43 12.77
C TYR A 151 0.64 1.14 13.30
N GLY A 152 0.71 0.95 14.63
CA GLY A 152 1.15 -0.29 15.24
C GLY A 152 0.26 -1.47 14.88
N SER A 153 -1.06 -1.30 14.95
CA SER A 153 -2.03 -2.30 14.50
C SER A 153 -1.89 -2.60 13.00
N ARG A 154 -1.73 -1.55 12.18
CA ARG A 154 -1.51 -1.69 10.74
C ARG A 154 -0.26 -2.50 10.42
N ALA A 155 0.85 -2.21 11.10
CA ALA A 155 2.10 -2.94 10.93
C ALA A 155 1.96 -4.41 11.36
N ALA A 156 1.32 -4.67 12.50
CA ALA A 156 1.05 -6.02 12.98
C ALA A 156 0.16 -6.81 12.00
N THR A 157 -0.89 -6.17 11.49
CA THR A 157 -1.82 -6.75 10.51
C THR A 157 -1.12 -7.03 9.17
N PHE A 158 -0.29 -6.12 8.70
CA PHE A 158 0.49 -6.30 7.48
C PHE A 158 1.49 -7.46 7.61
N MET A 159 2.06 -7.64 8.80
CA MET A 159 3.02 -8.72 9.07
C MET A 159 2.34 -10.09 9.23
N ALA A 160 1.23 -10.17 9.97
CA ALA A 160 0.55 -11.43 10.25
C ALA A 160 -0.51 -11.79 9.20
N GLY A 161 -1.07 -10.78 8.53
CA GLY A 161 -2.24 -10.90 7.66
C GLY A 161 -2.09 -11.87 6.50
N PRO A 162 -1.06 -11.77 5.65
CA PRO A 162 -0.88 -12.69 4.53
C PRO A 162 -0.77 -14.16 4.99
N SER A 163 -0.03 -14.40 6.07
CA SER A 163 0.12 -15.75 6.64
C SER A 163 -1.21 -16.29 7.17
N LEU A 164 -1.95 -15.48 7.93
CA LEU A 164 -3.28 -15.85 8.42
C LEU A 164 -4.27 -16.06 7.27
N GLY A 165 -4.30 -15.17 6.30
CA GLY A 165 -5.15 -15.27 5.11
C GLY A 165 -4.87 -16.54 4.30
N GLY A 166 -3.60 -16.89 4.11
CA GLY A 166 -3.18 -18.10 3.43
C GLY A 166 -3.60 -19.38 4.19
N ILE A 167 -3.37 -19.42 5.52
CA ILE A 167 -3.76 -20.55 6.35
C ILE A 167 -5.29 -20.71 6.36
N ILE A 168 -6.04 -19.63 6.56
CA ILE A 168 -7.51 -19.65 6.52
C ILE A 168 -7.97 -20.19 5.16
N THR A 169 -7.46 -19.64 4.07
CA THR A 169 -7.82 -20.08 2.70
C THR A 169 -7.50 -21.56 2.47
N GLN A 170 -6.42 -22.06 3.03
CA GLN A 170 -6.05 -23.49 2.92
C GLN A 170 -6.97 -24.40 3.72
N VAL A 171 -7.45 -23.95 4.90
CA VAL A 171 -8.28 -24.76 5.79
C VAL A 171 -9.74 -24.80 5.34
N VAL A 172 -10.30 -23.63 4.92
CA VAL A 172 -11.75 -23.55 4.63
C VAL A 172 -12.09 -23.44 3.14
N THR A 173 -11.20 -23.19 2.26
CA THR A 173 -11.31 -22.86 0.83
C THR A 173 -11.27 -21.35 0.55
N ALA A 174 -10.88 -20.99 -0.69
CA ALA A 174 -10.75 -19.57 -1.05
C ALA A 174 -12.07 -18.78 -1.00
N PRO A 175 -13.21 -19.30 -1.53
CA PRO A 175 -14.48 -18.59 -1.39
C PRO A 175 -14.93 -18.46 0.07
N ALA A 176 -14.80 -19.51 0.89
CA ALA A 176 -15.23 -19.49 2.29
C ALA A 176 -14.35 -18.55 3.16
N ALA A 177 -13.08 -18.36 2.82
CA ALA A 177 -12.19 -17.43 3.52
C ALA A 177 -12.71 -15.98 3.46
N LEU A 178 -13.42 -15.59 2.40
CA LEU A 178 -14.02 -14.26 2.27
C LEU A 178 -15.11 -13.99 3.34
N LEU A 179 -15.72 -15.03 3.91
CA LEU A 179 -16.66 -14.87 5.03
C LEU A 179 -15.98 -14.32 6.29
N VAL A 180 -14.71 -14.64 6.49
CA VAL A 180 -13.96 -14.11 7.64
C VAL A 180 -13.84 -12.58 7.53
N ASP A 181 -13.59 -12.08 6.35
CA ASP A 181 -13.54 -10.63 6.12
C ASP A 181 -14.95 -10.00 6.15
N ALA A 182 -15.95 -10.65 5.58
CA ALA A 182 -17.34 -10.19 5.71
C ALA A 182 -17.77 -10.04 7.18
N VAL A 183 -17.39 -11.00 8.04
CA VAL A 183 -17.62 -10.91 9.50
C VAL A 183 -16.82 -9.77 10.12
N SER A 184 -15.57 -9.55 9.67
CA SER A 184 -14.75 -8.42 10.13
C SER A 184 -15.41 -7.07 9.84
N PHE A 185 -15.99 -6.89 8.64
CA PHE A 185 -16.73 -5.68 8.28
C PHE A 185 -18.01 -5.50 9.10
N LEU A 186 -18.75 -6.58 9.37
CA LEU A 186 -19.93 -6.51 10.26
C LEU A 186 -19.52 -6.13 11.68
N ALA A 187 -18.43 -6.68 12.20
CA ALA A 187 -17.88 -6.30 13.50
C ALA A 187 -17.46 -4.82 13.51
N SER A 188 -16.71 -4.36 12.48
CA SER A 188 -16.34 -2.97 12.31
C SER A 188 -17.56 -2.03 12.30
N ALA A 189 -18.56 -2.33 11.48
CA ALA A 189 -19.81 -1.57 11.42
C ALA A 189 -20.52 -1.50 12.79
N THR A 190 -20.48 -2.60 13.57
CA THR A 190 -21.05 -2.67 14.91
C THR A 190 -20.30 -1.76 15.88
N PHE A 191 -18.96 -1.77 15.90
CA PHE A 191 -18.15 -0.89 16.72
C PHE A 191 -18.33 0.58 16.34
N LEU A 192 -18.31 0.89 15.04
CA LEU A 192 -18.59 2.24 14.53
C LEU A 192 -20.00 2.71 14.89
N GLY A 193 -20.96 1.79 14.94
CA GLY A 193 -22.32 2.07 15.39
C GLY A 193 -22.46 2.51 16.85
N ARG A 194 -21.50 2.11 17.71
CA ARG A 194 -21.50 2.43 19.15
C ARG A 194 -20.89 3.77 19.50
N ILE A 195 -20.17 4.40 18.58
CA ILE A 195 -19.56 5.72 18.79
C ILE A 195 -20.48 6.84 18.28
N ALA A 196 -20.42 8.00 18.92
CA ALA A 196 -21.18 9.19 18.50
C ALA A 196 -20.25 10.43 18.54
N PRO A 197 -19.25 10.50 17.62
CA PRO A 197 -18.33 11.63 17.57
C PRO A 197 -19.07 12.88 17.09
N ALA A 198 -18.62 14.05 17.54
CA ALA A 198 -19.07 15.34 17.04
C ALA A 198 -18.45 15.58 15.65
N GLU A 199 -19.20 15.25 14.59
CA GLU A 199 -18.74 15.49 13.23
C GLU A 199 -18.91 16.95 12.84
N PRO A 200 -17.93 17.58 12.16
CA PRO A 200 -18.04 18.96 11.70
C PRO A 200 -19.15 19.07 10.64
N PRO A 201 -19.79 20.25 10.56
CA PRO A 201 -20.83 20.49 9.55
C PRO A 201 -20.28 20.30 8.13
N PRO A 202 -21.17 19.99 7.16
CA PRO A 202 -20.81 19.90 5.76
C PRO A 202 -20.06 21.14 5.28
N GLN A 203 -18.93 20.95 4.59
CA GLN A 203 -18.16 22.05 4.00
C GLN A 203 -18.18 21.95 2.48
N PRO A 204 -18.34 23.08 1.76
CA PRO A 204 -18.18 23.07 0.31
C PRO A 204 -16.75 22.73 -0.05
N PRO A 205 -16.53 21.89 -1.09
CA PRO A 205 -15.18 21.54 -1.53
C PRO A 205 -14.45 22.79 -2.02
N GLU A 206 -13.22 23.00 -1.55
CA GLU A 206 -12.37 24.08 -2.05
C GLU A 206 -11.85 23.73 -3.46
N PRO A 207 -12.11 24.57 -4.47
CA PRO A 207 -11.66 24.30 -5.84
C PRO A 207 -10.14 24.43 -5.97
N GLY A 208 -9.50 23.58 -6.79
CA GLY A 208 -8.14 23.77 -7.27
C GLY A 208 -7.00 23.08 -6.48
N HIS A 209 -7.29 22.23 -5.50
CA HIS A 209 -6.25 21.56 -4.69
C HIS A 209 -5.30 20.67 -5.51
N VAL A 210 -5.82 19.90 -6.48
CA VAL A 210 -5.04 18.91 -7.27
C VAL A 210 -4.11 19.61 -8.26
N THR A 211 -4.59 20.65 -8.94
CA THR A 211 -3.82 21.36 -9.97
C THR A 211 -2.57 22.04 -9.43
N ALA A 212 -2.62 22.57 -8.19
CA ALA A 212 -1.46 23.18 -7.55
C ALA A 212 -0.38 22.13 -7.19
N GLY A 213 -0.78 20.92 -6.75
CA GLY A 213 0.14 19.80 -6.52
C GLY A 213 0.84 19.35 -7.79
N VAL A 214 0.09 19.12 -8.86
CA VAL A 214 0.63 18.73 -10.18
C VAL A 214 1.58 19.78 -10.74
N ARG A 215 1.23 21.06 -10.62
CA ARG A 215 2.09 22.16 -11.07
C ARG A 215 3.41 22.18 -10.30
N TYR A 216 3.40 21.97 -8.99
CA TYR A 216 4.60 21.92 -8.18
C TYR A 216 5.48 20.72 -8.57
N VAL A 217 4.89 19.53 -8.73
CA VAL A 217 5.62 18.32 -9.16
C VAL A 217 6.32 18.56 -10.50
N ARG A 218 5.63 19.12 -11.49
CA ARG A 218 6.22 19.44 -12.80
C ARG A 218 7.31 20.51 -12.73
N GLY A 219 7.24 21.43 -11.78
CA GLY A 219 8.24 22.49 -11.59
C GLY A 219 9.46 22.09 -10.75
N SER A 220 9.40 20.96 -10.04
CA SER A 220 10.50 20.46 -9.21
C SER A 220 11.09 19.18 -9.81
N PRO A 221 12.28 19.21 -10.42
CA PRO A 221 12.90 18.03 -11.03
C PRO A 221 13.08 16.88 -10.05
N ILE A 222 13.47 17.17 -8.80
CA ILE A 222 13.68 16.15 -7.76
C ILE A 222 12.37 15.40 -7.49
N VAL A 223 11.28 16.12 -7.22
CA VAL A 223 9.96 15.54 -6.92
C VAL A 223 9.38 14.83 -8.14
N PHE A 224 9.62 15.36 -9.35
CA PHE A 224 9.19 14.73 -10.59
C PHE A 224 9.87 13.37 -10.82
N TYR A 225 11.22 13.32 -10.71
CA TYR A 225 11.95 12.06 -10.92
C TYR A 225 11.69 11.05 -9.81
N GLU A 226 11.49 11.49 -8.57
CA GLU A 226 11.05 10.64 -7.48
C GLU A 226 9.68 10.00 -7.78
N LEU A 227 8.68 10.81 -8.16
CA LEU A 227 7.36 10.32 -8.52
C LEU A 227 7.40 9.38 -9.73
N ALA A 228 8.16 9.73 -10.77
CA ALA A 228 8.31 8.90 -11.96
C ALA A 228 8.94 7.54 -11.64
N SER A 229 9.97 7.52 -10.79
CA SER A 229 10.62 6.29 -10.34
C SER A 229 9.68 5.43 -9.51
N CYS A 230 8.96 6.02 -8.55
CA CYS A 230 7.96 5.31 -7.76
C CYS A 230 6.81 4.76 -8.63
N ALA A 231 6.36 5.54 -9.61
CA ALA A 231 5.33 5.11 -10.56
C ALA A 231 5.80 3.92 -11.40
N MET A 232 7.01 3.97 -11.93
CA MET A 232 7.61 2.88 -12.70
C MET A 232 7.72 1.60 -11.86
N VAL A 233 8.23 1.71 -10.64
CA VAL A 233 8.35 0.57 -9.73
C VAL A 233 6.97 0.00 -9.37
N ASN A 234 5.98 0.85 -9.08
CA ASN A 234 4.61 0.39 -8.83
C ASN A 234 3.99 -0.30 -10.05
N PHE A 235 4.19 0.24 -11.25
CA PHE A 235 3.71 -0.39 -12.49
C PHE A 235 4.21 -1.84 -12.61
N PHE A 236 5.51 -2.05 -12.51
CA PHE A 236 6.10 -3.39 -12.65
C PHE A 236 5.79 -4.30 -11.46
N ASN A 237 5.71 -3.75 -10.24
CA ASN A 237 5.30 -4.51 -9.07
C ASN A 237 3.87 -5.06 -9.20
N PHE A 238 2.94 -4.26 -9.70
CA PHE A 238 1.56 -4.73 -9.91
C PHE A 238 1.42 -5.63 -11.14
N ALA A 239 2.27 -5.46 -12.15
CA ALA A 239 2.42 -6.42 -13.23
C ALA A 239 2.90 -7.79 -12.70
N TYR A 240 3.92 -7.79 -11.86
CA TYR A 240 4.41 -8.99 -11.18
C TYR A 240 3.32 -9.63 -10.31
N PHE A 241 2.69 -8.84 -9.43
CA PHE A 241 1.71 -9.36 -8.46
C PHE A 241 0.50 -10.01 -9.13
N ALA A 242 0.04 -9.48 -10.26
CA ALA A 242 -1.07 -10.03 -11.04
C ALA A 242 -0.82 -11.46 -11.55
N ILE A 243 0.43 -11.79 -11.87
CA ILE A 243 0.83 -13.10 -12.41
C ILE A 243 1.43 -14.00 -11.32
N PHE A 244 2.09 -13.45 -10.32
CA PHE A 244 2.83 -14.21 -9.31
C PHE A 244 1.98 -15.26 -8.63
N LEU A 245 0.77 -14.92 -8.21
CA LEU A 245 -0.13 -15.83 -7.51
C LEU A 245 -0.52 -17.02 -8.40
N LEU A 246 -0.79 -16.75 -9.67
CA LEU A 246 -1.10 -17.78 -10.69
C LEU A 246 0.10 -18.68 -10.92
N TYR A 247 1.28 -18.10 -11.11
CA TYR A 247 2.53 -18.83 -11.34
C TYR A 247 2.91 -19.71 -10.14
N ALA A 248 2.87 -19.14 -8.92
CA ALA A 248 3.21 -19.87 -7.71
C ALA A 248 2.29 -21.06 -7.43
N THR A 249 0.97 -20.91 -7.73
CA THR A 249 0.00 -21.98 -7.48
C THR A 249 -0.03 -23.04 -8.58
N ARG A 250 0.03 -22.64 -9.85
CA ARG A 250 -0.11 -23.59 -10.99
C ARG A 250 1.20 -24.24 -11.40
N GLU A 251 2.27 -23.43 -11.51
CA GLU A 251 3.55 -23.94 -12.00
C GLU A 251 4.43 -24.49 -10.87
N LEU A 252 4.51 -23.75 -9.75
CA LEU A 252 5.34 -24.17 -8.61
C LEU A 252 4.58 -25.04 -7.60
N HIS A 253 3.27 -25.25 -7.81
CA HIS A 253 2.40 -26.06 -6.94
C HIS A 253 2.44 -25.67 -5.46
N VAL A 254 2.63 -24.38 -5.17
CA VAL A 254 2.67 -23.85 -3.81
C VAL A 254 1.26 -23.77 -3.24
N ARG A 255 1.06 -24.35 -2.05
CA ARG A 255 -0.23 -24.32 -1.35
C ARG A 255 -0.55 -22.90 -0.81
N ALA A 256 -1.83 -22.57 -0.69
CA ALA A 256 -2.28 -21.23 -0.25
C ALA A 256 -1.69 -20.80 1.11
N GLY A 257 -1.62 -21.69 2.09
CA GLY A 257 -1.01 -21.41 3.40
C GLY A 257 0.48 -21.09 3.31
N THR A 258 1.23 -21.89 2.54
CA THR A 258 2.67 -21.66 2.29
C THR A 258 2.88 -20.34 1.54
N LEU A 259 2.02 -20.03 0.58
CA LEU A 259 2.05 -18.79 -0.17
C LEU A 259 1.83 -17.58 0.75
N GLY A 260 0.89 -17.67 1.69
CA GLY A 260 0.68 -16.64 2.71
C GLY A 260 1.92 -16.41 3.58
N VAL A 261 2.63 -17.48 3.96
CA VAL A 261 3.91 -17.37 4.71
C VAL A 261 5.00 -16.72 3.86
N ILE A 262 5.10 -17.06 2.58
CA ILE A 262 6.05 -16.45 1.64
C ILE A 262 5.77 -14.96 1.50
N LEU A 263 4.53 -14.55 1.27
CA LEU A 263 4.14 -13.15 1.21
C LEU A 263 4.35 -12.42 2.55
N GLY A 264 4.15 -13.11 3.67
CA GLY A 264 4.47 -12.61 5.01
C GLY A 264 5.95 -12.31 5.21
N ALA A 265 6.85 -12.99 4.48
CA ALA A 265 8.28 -12.71 4.53
C ALA A 265 8.63 -11.29 4.09
N ALA A 266 7.87 -10.69 3.15
CA ALA A 266 8.04 -9.31 2.75
C ALA A 266 7.84 -8.34 3.92
N ALA A 267 6.89 -8.61 4.82
CA ALA A 267 6.66 -7.78 6.01
C ALA A 267 7.82 -7.87 7.01
N VAL A 268 8.39 -9.08 7.20
CA VAL A 268 9.58 -9.27 8.04
C VAL A 268 10.78 -8.54 7.42
N GLY A 269 10.96 -8.66 6.10
CA GLY A 269 11.96 -7.90 5.34
C GLY A 269 11.79 -6.39 5.51
N SER A 270 10.55 -5.89 5.47
CA SER A 270 10.24 -4.48 5.66
C SER A 270 10.63 -3.96 7.04
N LEU A 271 10.42 -4.74 8.11
CA LEU A 271 10.90 -4.39 9.45
C LEU A 271 12.43 -4.27 9.50
N MET A 272 13.14 -5.21 8.86
CA MET A 272 14.59 -5.13 8.77
C MET A 272 15.04 -3.93 7.93
N GLY A 273 14.38 -3.67 6.80
CA GLY A 273 14.58 -2.49 5.97
C GLY A 273 14.44 -1.21 6.78
N ALA A 274 13.37 -1.08 7.57
CA ALA A 274 13.16 0.08 8.44
C ALA A 274 14.29 0.27 9.46
N ALA A 275 14.76 -0.81 10.07
CA ALA A 275 15.83 -0.77 11.07
C ALA A 275 17.19 -0.34 10.48
N VAL A 276 17.48 -0.67 9.22
CA VAL A 276 18.77 -0.38 8.58
C VAL A 276 18.78 0.92 7.77
N THR A 277 17.61 1.41 7.31
CA THR A 277 17.51 2.58 6.41
C THR A 277 18.21 3.81 6.98
N GLY A 278 18.01 4.10 8.27
CA GLY A 278 18.68 5.26 8.89
C GLY A 278 20.21 5.17 8.86
N ARG A 279 20.76 3.97 9.10
CA ARG A 279 22.22 3.74 9.02
C ARG A 279 22.75 3.88 7.59
N ILE A 280 22.00 3.35 6.62
CA ILE A 280 22.35 3.45 5.19
C ILE A 280 22.33 4.92 4.76
N ALA A 281 21.20 5.62 5.02
CA ALA A 281 21.05 7.02 4.63
C ALA A 281 22.09 7.95 5.28
N ASN A 282 22.49 7.67 6.54
CA ASN A 282 23.54 8.42 7.20
C ASN A 282 24.95 8.18 6.62
N ARG A 283 25.20 7.00 6.01
CA ARG A 283 26.52 6.66 5.44
C ARG A 283 26.68 7.14 4.00
N ILE A 284 25.67 6.91 3.17
CA ILE A 284 25.76 7.19 1.72
C ILE A 284 24.92 8.38 1.27
N GLY A 285 24.11 8.97 2.15
CA GLY A 285 23.16 10.05 1.84
C GLY A 285 21.78 9.53 1.45
N VAL A 286 20.75 10.41 1.56
CA VAL A 286 19.32 10.04 1.30
C VAL A 286 19.10 9.73 -0.19
N GLY A 287 19.70 10.48 -1.12
CA GLY A 287 19.57 10.26 -2.56
C GLY A 287 20.09 8.89 -3.03
N PRO A 288 21.37 8.55 -2.75
CA PRO A 288 21.89 7.22 -3.06
C PRO A 288 21.13 6.09 -2.34
N ALA A 289 20.65 6.29 -1.10
CA ALA A 289 19.83 5.31 -0.39
C ALA A 289 18.47 5.10 -1.07
N PHE A 290 17.86 6.15 -1.62
CA PHE A 290 16.65 6.06 -2.44
C PHE A 290 16.90 5.24 -3.72
N CYS A 291 17.98 5.50 -4.44
CA CYS A 291 18.37 4.72 -5.61
C CYS A 291 18.62 3.23 -5.26
N LEU A 292 19.26 2.97 -4.11
CA LEU A 292 19.45 1.62 -3.60
C LEU A 292 18.09 0.92 -3.36
N GLY A 293 17.11 1.63 -2.78
CA GLY A 293 15.75 1.12 -2.57
C GLY A 293 15.04 0.77 -3.88
N ILE A 294 15.15 1.64 -4.91
CA ILE A 294 14.58 1.40 -6.25
C ILE A 294 15.13 0.10 -6.88
N VAL A 295 16.41 -0.19 -6.66
CA VAL A 295 17.04 -1.42 -7.19
C VAL A 295 16.73 -2.62 -6.31
N LEU A 296 16.87 -2.48 -5.00
CA LEU A 296 16.74 -3.59 -4.05
C LEU A 296 15.28 -4.08 -3.91
N PHE A 297 14.29 -3.26 -4.21
CA PHE A 297 12.90 -3.68 -4.18
C PHE A 297 12.57 -4.74 -5.26
N PRO A 298 12.83 -4.53 -6.57
CA PRO A 298 12.54 -5.51 -7.59
C PRO A 298 13.63 -6.59 -7.77
N ALA A 299 14.89 -6.31 -7.44
CA ALA A 299 16.00 -7.21 -7.76
C ALA A 299 15.86 -8.62 -7.14
N PRO A 300 15.45 -8.80 -5.87
CA PRO A 300 15.27 -10.14 -5.31
C PRO A 300 14.19 -10.95 -6.02
N LEU A 301 13.19 -10.30 -6.64
CA LEU A 301 12.10 -10.98 -7.35
C LEU A 301 12.59 -11.73 -8.60
N ILE A 302 13.82 -11.49 -9.07
CA ILE A 302 14.50 -12.28 -10.12
C ILE A 302 14.65 -13.74 -9.70
N LEU A 303 14.70 -14.03 -8.40
CA LEU A 303 14.75 -15.40 -7.89
C LEU A 303 13.48 -16.22 -8.19
N VAL A 304 12.34 -15.55 -8.43
CA VAL A 304 11.05 -16.21 -8.68
C VAL A 304 11.06 -17.02 -9.99
N PRO A 305 11.44 -16.48 -11.15
CA PRO A 305 11.55 -17.27 -12.38
C PRO A 305 12.71 -18.30 -12.36
N LEU A 306 13.67 -18.14 -11.44
CA LEU A 306 14.76 -19.09 -11.22
C LEU A 306 14.38 -20.20 -10.24
N ALA A 307 13.20 -20.09 -9.59
CA ALA A 307 12.74 -21.08 -8.63
C ALA A 307 12.38 -22.39 -9.33
N GLY A 308 13.28 -23.36 -9.29
CA GLY A 308 13.13 -24.68 -9.86
C GLY A 308 13.90 -25.74 -9.06
N GLY A 309 13.65 -27.04 -9.34
CA GLY A 309 14.31 -28.14 -8.65
C GLY A 309 13.57 -28.65 -7.42
N PRO A 310 14.26 -29.11 -6.36
CA PRO A 310 13.62 -29.67 -5.18
C PRO A 310 12.65 -28.62 -4.53
N HIS A 311 11.49 -29.10 -4.06
CA HIS A 311 10.43 -28.23 -3.52
C HIS A 311 10.93 -27.29 -2.38
N ALA A 312 11.83 -27.79 -1.53
CA ALA A 312 12.43 -26.98 -0.47
C ALA A 312 13.26 -25.79 -1.02
N LEU A 313 13.97 -25.99 -2.13
CA LEU A 313 14.74 -24.92 -2.78
C LEU A 313 13.80 -23.87 -3.39
N VAL A 314 12.73 -24.31 -4.05
CA VAL A 314 11.68 -23.42 -4.60
C VAL A 314 11.13 -22.52 -3.49
N LEU A 315 10.71 -23.11 -2.36
CA LEU A 315 10.17 -22.33 -1.23
C LEU A 315 11.20 -21.36 -0.64
N ALA A 316 12.46 -21.79 -0.52
CA ALA A 316 13.53 -20.92 0.00
C ALA A 316 13.80 -19.72 -0.93
N LEU A 317 13.81 -19.94 -2.26
CA LEU A 317 14.00 -18.87 -3.24
C LEU A 317 12.84 -17.88 -3.23
N LEU A 318 11.59 -18.37 -3.16
CA LEU A 318 10.42 -17.50 -3.05
C LEU A 318 10.42 -16.68 -1.76
N PHE A 319 10.74 -17.33 -0.63
CA PHE A 319 10.86 -16.64 0.66
C PHE A 319 11.94 -15.56 0.62
N LEU A 320 13.11 -15.86 0.07
CA LEU A 320 14.22 -14.92 -0.05
C LEU A 320 13.88 -13.77 -0.99
N ALA A 321 13.15 -14.03 -2.08
CA ALA A 321 12.68 -13.04 -3.02
C ALA A 321 11.77 -12.00 -2.34
N GLU A 322 10.73 -12.47 -1.66
CA GLU A 322 9.76 -11.60 -0.96
C GLU A 322 10.40 -10.88 0.23
N PHE A 323 11.23 -11.57 1.02
CA PHE A 323 11.97 -10.97 2.13
C PHE A 323 12.89 -9.84 1.65
N GLY A 324 13.70 -10.09 0.62
CA GLY A 324 14.61 -9.10 0.06
C GLY A 324 13.86 -7.91 -0.57
N SER A 325 12.77 -8.18 -1.27
CA SER A 325 11.86 -7.16 -1.80
C SER A 325 11.27 -6.30 -0.67
N GLY A 326 10.85 -6.91 0.44
CA GLY A 326 10.39 -6.20 1.62
C GLY A 326 11.43 -5.25 2.22
N VAL A 327 12.70 -5.67 2.28
CA VAL A 327 13.80 -4.78 2.71
C VAL A 327 13.90 -3.58 1.77
N GLY A 328 13.90 -3.83 0.46
CA GLY A 328 14.05 -2.80 -0.57
C GLY A 328 12.92 -1.78 -0.57
N VAL A 329 11.66 -2.22 -0.49
CA VAL A 329 10.50 -1.33 -0.49
C VAL A 329 10.51 -0.39 0.72
N MET A 330 10.93 -0.87 1.89
CA MET A 330 10.96 -0.02 3.09
C MET A 330 12.09 1.02 3.03
N ILE A 331 13.25 0.66 2.46
CA ILE A 331 14.31 1.64 2.19
C ILE A 331 13.80 2.71 1.23
N LEU A 332 13.10 2.31 0.16
CA LEU A 332 12.49 3.21 -0.82
C LEU A 332 11.48 4.16 -0.16
N ASP A 333 10.53 3.63 0.59
CA ASP A 333 9.44 4.42 1.18
C ASP A 333 9.94 5.44 2.21
N ILE A 334 10.86 5.04 3.10
CA ILE A 334 11.40 5.94 4.13
C ILE A 334 12.25 7.05 3.49
N THR A 335 13.05 6.72 2.48
CA THR A 335 13.89 7.72 1.80
C THR A 335 13.06 8.65 0.92
N ALA A 336 12.05 8.15 0.22
CA ALA A 336 11.08 8.95 -0.52
C ALA A 336 10.35 9.94 0.41
N GLY A 337 9.83 9.44 1.54
CA GLY A 337 9.22 10.30 2.56
C GLY A 337 10.15 11.40 3.09
N SER A 338 11.44 11.08 3.26
CA SER A 338 12.47 12.03 3.69
C SER A 338 12.76 13.09 2.62
N ILE A 339 12.83 12.70 1.34
CA ILE A 339 13.00 13.63 0.22
C ILE A 339 11.78 14.57 0.15
N ASN A 340 10.57 14.04 0.18
CA ASN A 340 9.34 14.85 0.16
C ASN A 340 9.27 15.82 1.34
N ALA A 341 9.63 15.37 2.53
CA ALA A 341 9.64 16.22 3.73
C ALA A 341 10.67 17.36 3.64
N SER A 342 11.81 17.16 2.96
CA SER A 342 12.89 18.15 2.83
C SER A 342 12.68 19.14 1.68
N VAL A 343 12.09 18.67 0.56
CA VAL A 343 11.97 19.47 -0.68
C VAL A 343 10.62 20.18 -0.77
N VAL A 344 9.53 19.55 -0.29
CA VAL A 344 8.18 20.09 -0.46
C VAL A 344 7.85 21.08 0.68
N PRO A 345 7.53 22.35 0.38
CA PRO A 345 7.10 23.33 1.38
C PRO A 345 5.86 22.85 2.15
N GLY A 346 5.81 23.09 3.46
CA GLY A 346 4.76 22.59 4.33
C GLY A 346 3.34 22.87 3.83
N ARG A 347 3.10 24.07 3.28
CA ARG A 347 1.80 24.50 2.69
C ARG A 347 1.36 23.71 1.46
N LEU A 348 2.29 23.03 0.77
CA LEU A 348 2.02 22.27 -0.45
C LEU A 348 2.06 20.77 -0.24
N ARG A 349 2.50 20.27 0.94
CA ARG A 349 2.67 18.84 1.21
C ARG A 349 1.41 18.02 0.93
N ALA A 350 0.25 18.46 1.44
CA ALA A 350 -1.01 17.75 1.22
C ALA A 350 -1.39 17.70 -0.28
N ARG A 351 -1.13 18.78 -1.03
CA ARG A 351 -1.43 18.87 -2.47
C ARG A 351 -0.50 18.00 -3.30
N VAL A 352 0.78 17.98 -2.94
CA VAL A 352 1.79 17.11 -3.57
C VAL A 352 1.50 15.64 -3.24
N ALA A 353 1.18 15.31 -1.98
CA ALA A 353 0.79 13.96 -1.59
C ALA A 353 -0.44 13.47 -2.36
N GLY A 354 -1.43 14.34 -2.60
CA GLY A 354 -2.58 14.02 -3.45
C GLY A 354 -2.18 13.70 -4.89
N ALA A 355 -1.27 14.48 -5.49
CA ALA A 355 -0.74 14.23 -6.83
C ALA A 355 0.04 12.89 -6.89
N PHE A 356 0.86 12.60 -5.87
CA PHE A 356 1.55 11.31 -5.73
C PHE A 356 0.58 10.14 -5.65
N SER A 357 -0.48 10.27 -4.84
CA SER A 357 -1.50 9.22 -4.71
C SER A 357 -2.20 8.92 -6.04
N ILE A 358 -2.59 9.95 -6.80
CA ILE A 358 -3.24 9.77 -8.10
C ILE A 358 -2.33 8.98 -9.04
N VAL A 359 -1.05 9.35 -9.14
CA VAL A 359 -0.11 8.66 -10.03
C VAL A 359 0.18 7.25 -9.54
N ASN A 360 0.50 7.06 -8.26
CA ASN A 360 0.84 5.75 -7.71
C ASN A 360 -0.33 4.76 -7.77
N TYR A 361 -1.55 5.20 -7.44
CA TYR A 361 -2.73 4.34 -7.57
C TYR A 361 -3.16 4.16 -9.02
N GLY A 362 -2.95 5.18 -9.89
CA GLY A 362 -3.32 5.12 -11.29
C GLY A 362 -2.48 4.16 -12.14
N VAL A 363 -1.19 4.01 -11.83
CA VAL A 363 -0.32 3.09 -12.58
C VAL A 363 -0.51 1.61 -12.21
N ARG A 364 -1.07 1.31 -11.04
CA ARG A 364 -1.28 -0.07 -10.57
C ARG A 364 -2.19 -0.89 -11.49
N PRO A 365 -3.41 -0.41 -11.83
CA PRO A 365 -4.26 -1.10 -12.82
C PRO A 365 -3.59 -1.29 -14.17
N LEU A 366 -2.82 -0.28 -14.62
CA LEU A 366 -2.13 -0.34 -15.91
C LEU A 366 -1.05 -1.43 -15.91
N GLY A 367 -0.28 -1.56 -14.83
CA GLY A 367 0.70 -2.63 -14.66
C GLY A 367 0.06 -4.00 -14.69
N ALA A 368 -1.04 -4.18 -13.94
CA ALA A 368 -1.76 -5.44 -13.89
C ALA A 368 -2.35 -5.85 -15.26
N LEU A 369 -2.95 -4.90 -16.00
CA LEU A 369 -3.48 -5.13 -17.35
C LEU A 369 -2.38 -5.44 -18.37
N ALA A 370 -1.24 -4.74 -18.30
CA ALA A 370 -0.11 -4.98 -19.19
C ALA A 370 0.43 -6.41 -19.03
N ALA A 371 0.50 -6.91 -17.80
CA ALA A 371 0.92 -8.28 -17.53
C ALA A 371 -0.09 -9.32 -18.00
N GLY A 372 -1.40 -9.08 -17.76
CA GLY A 372 -2.46 -9.94 -18.26
C GLY A 372 -2.56 -9.96 -19.79
N GLY A 373 -2.38 -8.79 -20.44
CA GLY A 373 -2.41 -8.67 -21.92
C GLY A 373 -1.20 -9.25 -22.64
N GLY A 374 -0.03 -9.29 -21.98
CA GLY A 374 1.18 -9.90 -22.54
C GLY A 374 1.07 -11.42 -22.79
N GLY A 375 0.09 -12.09 -22.16
CA GLY A 375 -0.22 -13.51 -22.37
C GLY A 375 -1.20 -13.80 -23.51
N VAL A 376 -1.76 -12.78 -24.18
CA VAL A 376 -2.80 -12.95 -25.22
C VAL A 376 -2.23 -13.27 -26.60
N GLY A 377 -0.90 -13.42 -26.75
CA GLY A 377 -0.25 -13.74 -28.02
C GLY A 377 -0.54 -15.13 -28.57
N ASP A 378 -1.05 -16.09 -27.79
CA ASP A 378 -1.35 -17.43 -28.23
C ASP A 378 -2.86 -17.71 -28.16
N ARG A 379 -3.54 -17.48 -29.29
CA ARG A 379 -4.90 -17.94 -29.53
C ARG A 379 -4.85 -19.44 -29.82
N HIS A 380 -5.20 -20.31 -28.85
CA HIS A 380 -5.97 -21.53 -29.13
C HIS A 380 -6.61 -22.06 -27.83
N PRO A 381 -7.95 -22.23 -27.81
CA PRO A 381 -8.62 -22.94 -26.73
C PRO A 381 -8.47 -24.46 -26.98
N ARG A 382 -8.05 -25.20 -25.98
CA ARG A 382 -8.02 -26.66 -25.93
C ARG A 382 -6.75 -27.31 -26.54
N HIS A 383 -5.74 -27.41 -25.87
CA HIS A 383 -4.54 -28.26 -25.89
C HIS A 383 -3.30 -27.40 -25.68
N ALA A 384 -2.68 -27.65 -24.63
CA ALA A 384 -1.25 -27.44 -24.42
C ALA A 384 -0.97 -26.64 -23.15
N LEU A 385 -0.94 -27.35 -22.08
CA LEU A 385 0.13 -27.21 -21.11
C LEU A 385 1.39 -27.79 -21.78
N ASP A 386 1.87 -27.11 -22.80
CA ASP A 386 3.11 -27.49 -23.46
C ASP A 386 4.27 -26.65 -22.92
N ARG A 387 5.46 -27.24 -22.80
CA ARG A 387 6.69 -26.64 -22.26
C ARG A 387 7.09 -25.30 -22.90
N ASN A 388 6.44 -24.88 -23.99
CA ASN A 388 6.65 -23.60 -24.67
C ASN A 388 5.96 -22.42 -23.95
N ASP A 389 4.83 -22.63 -23.27
CA ASP A 389 4.12 -21.56 -22.53
C ASP A 389 4.88 -21.17 -21.26
N GLN A 390 5.55 -22.12 -20.60
CA GLN A 390 6.45 -21.84 -19.47
C GLN A 390 7.55 -20.84 -19.86
N ARG A 391 8.15 -21.01 -21.02
CA ARG A 391 9.19 -20.10 -21.55
C ARG A 391 8.63 -18.73 -21.95
N GLY A 392 7.36 -18.64 -22.27
CA GLY A 392 6.65 -17.38 -22.58
C GLY A 392 6.43 -16.54 -21.32
N ALA A 393 5.89 -17.14 -20.26
CA ALA A 393 5.68 -16.49 -18.96
C ALA A 393 7.02 -16.11 -18.29
N GLU A 394 8.02 -16.98 -18.34
CA GLU A 394 9.38 -16.69 -17.87
C GLU A 394 10.03 -15.52 -18.61
N ARG A 395 9.86 -15.45 -19.93
CA ARG A 395 10.39 -14.35 -20.76
C ARG A 395 9.63 -13.05 -20.52
N ALA A 396 8.31 -13.07 -20.32
CA ALA A 396 7.51 -11.89 -19.98
C ALA A 396 7.89 -11.34 -18.60
N LEU A 397 8.03 -12.23 -17.61
CA LEU A 397 8.46 -11.86 -16.26
C LEU A 397 9.91 -11.37 -16.24
N ALA A 398 10.84 -12.09 -16.92
CA ALA A 398 12.24 -11.68 -17.04
C ALA A 398 12.38 -10.34 -17.78
N ARG A 399 11.57 -10.08 -18.82
CA ARG A 399 11.54 -8.78 -19.51
C ARG A 399 10.97 -7.66 -18.65
N ALA A 400 9.92 -7.92 -17.88
CA ALA A 400 9.36 -6.97 -16.93
C ALA A 400 10.37 -6.61 -15.84
N LEU A 401 11.09 -7.61 -15.31
CA LEU A 401 12.13 -7.40 -14.28
C LEU A 401 13.41 -6.76 -14.87
N ALA A 402 13.82 -7.12 -16.08
CA ALA A 402 14.97 -6.50 -16.75
C ALA A 402 14.69 -5.03 -17.17
N ALA A 403 13.45 -4.71 -17.54
CA ALA A 403 13.05 -3.33 -17.84
C ALA A 403 12.96 -2.46 -16.57
N ALA A 404 12.78 -3.05 -15.39
CA ALA A 404 12.80 -2.35 -14.11
C ALA A 404 14.22 -2.04 -13.61
N ALA A 405 15.27 -2.61 -14.22
CA ALA A 405 16.66 -2.31 -13.88
C ALA A 405 17.10 -1.02 -14.58
N PRO A 406 17.41 0.08 -13.87
CA PRO A 406 17.74 1.36 -14.48
C PRO A 406 19.21 1.37 -14.99
N ALA A 407 19.43 0.84 -16.20
CA ALA A 407 20.75 0.89 -16.84
C ALA A 407 21.23 2.32 -17.17
N ASP A 408 20.31 3.29 -17.25
CA ASP A 408 20.64 4.68 -17.62
C ASP A 408 20.61 5.68 -16.44
N ALA A 409 20.03 5.36 -15.33
CA ALA A 409 20.04 6.26 -14.16
C ALA A 409 21.43 6.38 -13.54
N ALA A 410 22.20 5.31 -13.53
CA ALA A 410 23.58 5.30 -13.01
C ALA A 410 24.56 6.11 -13.90
N ARG A 411 24.34 6.14 -15.23
CA ARG A 411 25.22 6.87 -16.17
C ARG A 411 24.92 8.36 -16.26
N ARG A 412 23.75 8.83 -15.81
CA ARG A 412 23.39 10.26 -15.79
C ARG A 412 23.65 10.95 -14.46
N ALA A 413 23.71 10.19 -13.38
CA ALA A 413 24.07 10.72 -12.07
C ALA A 413 25.54 11.18 -11.99
N ASP A 414 26.41 10.61 -12.85
CA ASP A 414 27.84 10.97 -12.90
C ASP A 414 28.14 12.22 -13.77
N ARG A 415 27.13 12.75 -14.47
CA ARG A 415 27.21 14.04 -15.17
C ARG A 415 26.47 15.11 -14.35
N GLY A 416 27.03 15.48 -13.20
CA GLY A 416 26.65 16.68 -12.47
C GLY A 416 26.79 17.91 -13.36
N PRO A 417 25.91 18.91 -13.22
CA PRO A 417 26.08 20.20 -13.92
C PRO A 417 27.24 20.95 -13.27
N ALA A 418 28.45 20.64 -13.71
CA ALA A 418 29.57 21.54 -13.52
C ALA A 418 29.43 22.71 -14.50
N ALA A 419 29.54 23.91 -13.94
CA ALA A 419 29.68 25.19 -14.62
C ALA A 419 28.38 25.90 -15.07
N ARG A 420 27.87 26.72 -14.14
CA ARG A 420 27.58 28.15 -14.37
C ARG A 420 27.04 28.79 -13.08
N TYR A 421 27.91 29.11 -12.14
CA TYR A 421 27.76 30.28 -11.25
C TYR A 421 29.15 30.85 -10.95
N GLY A 422 29.30 32.07 -11.37
CA GLY A 422 30.52 32.85 -11.25
C GLY A 422 30.90 33.15 -9.80
N ALA A 423 32.14 33.47 -9.64
CA ALA A 423 32.83 33.83 -8.42
C ALA A 423 32.12 34.93 -7.63
N GLY A 424 32.04 34.76 -6.34
CA GLY A 424 31.81 35.85 -5.40
C GLY A 424 31.01 35.46 -4.18
N ALA A 425 31.61 34.90 -3.17
CA ALA A 425 31.52 35.25 -1.76
C ALA A 425 32.10 34.13 -0.88
N ARG A 426 33.16 34.50 -0.16
CA ARG A 426 33.69 33.68 0.95
C ARG A 426 32.65 33.61 2.07
N GLY A 427 31.99 32.49 2.19
CA GLY A 427 31.06 32.19 3.28
C GLY A 427 31.33 30.79 3.87
N ARG A 428 31.50 30.76 5.18
CA ARG A 428 31.84 29.57 5.99
C ARG A 428 30.99 28.35 5.61
N ARG A 429 31.65 27.21 5.39
CA ARG A 429 31.06 25.89 5.33
C ARG A 429 30.44 25.53 6.70
N THR A 430 29.14 25.67 6.85
CA THR A 430 28.39 24.97 7.88
C THR A 430 27.95 23.64 7.32
N VAL A 431 28.55 22.57 7.81
CA VAL A 431 28.09 21.21 7.56
C VAL A 431 26.80 21.03 8.33
N ASN A 432 25.64 21.07 7.64
CA ASN A 432 24.36 20.69 8.22
C ASN A 432 24.37 19.18 8.48
N ARG A 433 24.74 18.78 9.69
CA ARG A 433 24.47 17.44 10.22
C ARG A 433 22.99 17.38 10.58
N LEU A 434 22.23 16.57 9.86
CA LEU A 434 20.86 16.20 10.28
C LEU A 434 20.93 15.49 11.64
N PRO A 435 20.12 15.89 12.62
CA PRO A 435 20.09 15.22 13.92
C PRO A 435 19.58 13.78 13.80
N SER A 436 20.13 12.90 14.63
CA SER A 436 19.69 11.50 14.74
C SER A 436 18.23 11.44 15.22
N PRO A 437 17.48 10.37 14.88
CA PRO A 437 16.04 10.26 15.20
C PRO A 437 15.68 10.35 16.68
N THR A 438 16.64 10.18 17.59
CA THR A 438 16.47 10.29 19.03
C THR A 438 16.47 11.72 19.58
N VAL A 439 16.83 12.72 18.77
CA VAL A 439 16.94 14.13 19.20
C VAL A 439 15.72 14.96 18.79
N LEU A 440 14.84 14.45 17.93
CA LEU A 440 13.65 15.16 17.44
C LEU A 440 12.49 15.27 18.44
N VAL A 441 12.62 14.73 19.65
CA VAL A 441 11.53 14.75 20.66
C VAL A 441 11.67 15.89 21.67
N ALA A 442 12.75 16.67 21.66
CA ALA A 442 13.06 17.57 22.78
C ALA A 442 13.41 19.02 22.43
N SER A 443 12.95 19.60 21.33
CA SER A 443 13.05 21.07 21.19
C SER A 443 12.33 21.63 19.98
N THR A 444 11.08 22.02 20.14
CA THR A 444 10.47 23.17 19.44
C THR A 444 9.18 23.58 20.14
N VAL A 445 9.32 24.17 21.32
CA VAL A 445 8.32 25.14 21.80
C VAL A 445 9.04 26.48 21.75
N PRO A 446 8.66 27.44 20.89
CA PRO A 446 9.19 28.80 20.99
C PRO A 446 8.65 29.44 22.28
N PRO A 447 9.44 30.24 22.99
CA PRO A 447 8.97 30.95 24.19
C PRO A 447 7.84 31.91 23.80
N MET A 448 6.70 31.79 24.45
CA MET A 448 5.64 32.78 24.37
C MET A 448 6.14 34.12 24.92
N ALA A 449 6.08 35.17 24.10
CA ALA A 449 6.26 36.52 24.54
C ALA A 449 5.12 36.89 25.56
N PRO A 450 5.43 37.64 26.62
CA PRO A 450 4.42 38.01 27.61
C PRO A 450 3.40 38.98 26.98
N THR A 451 2.13 38.61 27.03
CA THR A 451 1.01 39.47 26.68
C THR A 451 0.90 40.63 27.67
N ARG A 452 1.01 41.86 27.23
CA ARG A 452 0.71 43.03 28.01
C ARG A 452 -0.80 43.05 28.35
N PRO A 453 -1.17 43.47 29.59
CA PRO A 453 -2.60 43.64 29.94
C PRO A 453 -3.16 44.85 29.25
N TRP A 454 -4.33 44.71 28.66
CA TRP A 454 -5.17 45.85 28.25
C TRP A 454 -5.83 46.45 29.48
N THR A 455 -5.50 47.70 29.77
CA THR A 455 -6.29 48.56 30.67
C THR A 455 -7.23 49.41 29.84
N MET A 456 -8.52 49.34 30.24
CA MET A 456 -9.71 50.11 29.84
C MET A 456 -10.27 49.91 28.45
#